data_3ebfc159afd35be9428f3b37b6f6863d
#
_entry.id   3ebfc159afd35be9428f3b37b6f6863d
#
_cell.length_a   1.000
_cell.length_b   1.000
_cell.length_c   1.000
_cell.angle_alpha   90.00
_cell.angle_beta   90.00
_cell.angle_gamma   90.00
#
_symmetry.space_group_name_H-M   'P 1'
#
loop_
_entity.id
_entity.type
_entity.pdbx_description
1 polymer ?
#
loop_
_entity_poly.entity_id
_entity_poly.type
_entity_poly.pdbx_seq_one_letter_code
_entity_poly.pdbx_strand_id
1 'polypeptide(L)'
;MSLRGHNRGDAAHVPVERYLIVSIDARRFALSADLIQGLLTPEESRSSGTLSVQGRDYAPLNLAARLGLADSGDGPESRIVLVARAGVCACIRVEQVHGLVELERSHVRPLPDQFRGDERAWYTGLILFDEGVAVGLNSDWLVGGVMQVLGAVTGHVQHPPQLAQVGFDGMRKRLPC
;
A
#
# COMPACT_ATOMS: atom_id res chain seq x y z
N MET A 1 4.45 -39.56 -47.08
CA MET A 1 3.67 -39.35 -45.85
C MET A 1 4.32 -38.24 -45.07
N SER A 2 3.70 -37.05 -45.12
CA SER A 2 4.28 -35.83 -44.57
C SER A 2 3.60 -35.55 -43.21
N LEU A 3 4.36 -35.66 -42.13
CA LEU A 3 3.88 -35.33 -40.78
C LEU A 3 3.88 -33.80 -40.61
N ARG A 4 2.69 -33.19 -40.68
CA ARG A 4 2.49 -31.79 -40.31
C ARG A 4 2.68 -31.66 -38.79
N GLY A 5 3.79 -31.05 -38.38
CA GLY A 5 4.00 -30.60 -37.01
C GLY A 5 2.90 -29.61 -36.63
N HIS A 6 2.12 -29.97 -35.59
CA HIS A 6 1.22 -29.02 -34.92
C HIS A 6 2.09 -28.04 -34.16
N ASN A 7 2.19 -26.85 -34.72
CA ASN A 7 2.71 -25.69 -33.98
C ASN A 7 1.69 -25.41 -32.85
N ARG A 8 2.00 -25.87 -31.63
CA ARG A 8 1.30 -25.40 -30.42
C ARG A 8 1.58 -23.92 -30.32
N GLY A 9 0.56 -23.12 -30.62
CA GLY A 9 0.61 -21.68 -30.45
C GLY A 9 1.09 -21.38 -29.02
N ASP A 10 2.19 -20.67 -28.97
CA ASP A 10 2.70 -20.05 -27.77
C ASP A 10 1.59 -19.13 -27.26
N ALA A 11 0.84 -19.58 -26.26
CA ALA A 11 -0.17 -18.75 -25.61
C ALA A 11 0.61 -17.58 -25.01
N ALA A 12 0.47 -16.40 -25.60
CA ALA A 12 1.09 -15.17 -25.11
C ALA A 12 0.81 -15.07 -23.61
N HIS A 13 1.86 -15.25 -22.81
CA HIS A 13 1.78 -15.16 -21.36
C HIS A 13 1.46 -13.70 -21.02
N VAL A 14 0.19 -13.43 -20.72
CA VAL A 14 -0.25 -12.12 -20.28
C VAL A 14 0.40 -11.87 -18.90
N PRO A 15 1.21 -10.81 -18.73
CA PRO A 15 1.84 -10.55 -17.45
C PRO A 15 0.77 -10.27 -16.40
N VAL A 16 0.79 -11.09 -15.35
CA VAL A 16 -0.10 -10.98 -14.20
C VAL A 16 0.65 -10.28 -13.08
N GLU A 17 0.03 -9.27 -12.50
CA GLU A 17 0.53 -8.55 -11.33
C GLU A 17 -0.26 -9.00 -10.09
N ARG A 18 0.42 -9.13 -8.95
CA ARG A 18 -0.18 -9.58 -7.69
C ARG A 18 -0.16 -8.46 -6.67
N TYR A 19 -1.29 -8.28 -6.00
CA TYR A 19 -1.49 -7.24 -5.00
C TYR A 19 -2.13 -7.77 -3.74
N LEU A 20 -1.64 -7.34 -2.58
CA LEU A 20 -2.33 -7.50 -1.30
C LEU A 20 -3.26 -6.31 -1.11
N ILE A 21 -4.56 -6.58 -0.98
CA ILE A 21 -5.56 -5.54 -0.73
C ILE A 21 -5.75 -5.38 0.77
N VAL A 22 -5.60 -4.15 1.23
CA VAL A 22 -5.70 -3.79 2.65
C VAL A 22 -6.60 -2.57 2.84
N SER A 23 -7.19 -2.41 4.04
CA SER A 23 -7.92 -1.20 4.42
C SER A 23 -7.15 -0.39 5.46
N ILE A 24 -7.20 0.95 5.31
CA ILE A 24 -6.73 1.94 6.26
C ILE A 24 -7.72 3.10 6.20
N ASP A 25 -8.31 3.50 7.34
CA ASP A 25 -9.33 4.55 7.44
C ASP A 25 -10.50 4.30 6.46
N ALA A 26 -11.02 3.07 6.47
CA ALA A 26 -12.08 2.58 5.57
C ALA A 26 -11.78 2.72 4.06
N ARG A 27 -10.54 3.03 3.68
CA ARG A 27 -10.09 3.14 2.28
C ARG A 27 -9.27 1.92 1.89
N ARG A 28 -9.42 1.47 0.65
CA ARG A 28 -8.72 0.31 0.14
C ARG A 28 -7.44 0.70 -0.59
N PHE A 29 -6.36 0.07 -0.21
CA PHE A 29 -5.05 0.21 -0.82
C PHE A 29 -4.55 -1.12 -1.34
N ALA A 30 -3.78 -1.09 -2.43
CA ALA A 30 -3.14 -2.26 -3.01
C ALA A 30 -1.61 -2.13 -2.85
N LEU A 31 -1.02 -3.11 -2.17
CA LEU A 31 0.42 -3.27 -2.00
C LEU A 31 0.93 -4.32 -2.99
N SER A 32 1.99 -4.05 -3.74
CA SER A 32 2.60 -5.08 -4.58
C SER A 32 3.00 -6.29 -3.74
N ALA A 33 2.60 -7.49 -4.18
CA ALA A 33 2.91 -8.73 -3.46
C ALA A 33 4.41 -8.99 -3.33
N ASP A 34 5.22 -8.44 -4.24
CA ASP A 34 6.68 -8.57 -4.21
C ASP A 34 7.32 -7.90 -2.98
N LEU A 35 6.61 -6.98 -2.33
CA LEU A 35 7.05 -6.36 -1.08
C LEU A 35 6.77 -7.23 0.14
N ILE A 36 5.74 -8.08 0.07
CA ILE A 36 5.17 -8.73 1.24
C ILE A 36 6.06 -9.89 1.69
N GLN A 37 6.49 -9.84 2.94
CA GLN A 37 7.30 -10.89 3.58
C GLN A 37 6.47 -11.75 4.53
N GLY A 38 5.34 -11.22 5.03
CA GLY A 38 4.45 -11.95 5.93
C GLY A 38 3.35 -11.07 6.49
N LEU A 39 2.43 -11.73 7.19
CA LEU A 39 1.34 -11.12 7.93
C LEU A 39 1.38 -11.63 9.37
N LEU A 40 1.19 -10.73 10.32
CA LEU A 40 1.12 -11.05 11.75
C LEU A 40 -0.15 -10.49 12.36
N THR A 41 -0.60 -11.10 13.45
CA THR A 41 -1.63 -10.52 14.30
C THR A 41 -1.04 -9.42 15.20
N PRO A 42 -1.82 -8.45 15.67
CA PRO A 42 -1.33 -7.42 16.60
C PRO A 42 -0.77 -8.01 17.90
N GLU A 43 -1.27 -9.16 18.34
CA GLU A 43 -0.82 -9.85 19.56
C GLU A 43 0.60 -10.39 19.41
N GLU A 44 1.00 -10.79 18.19
CA GLU A 44 2.35 -11.24 17.88
C GLU A 44 3.35 -10.09 17.84
N SER A 45 2.86 -8.84 17.76
CA SER A 45 3.66 -7.61 17.69
C SER A 45 3.49 -6.73 18.94
N ARG A 46 3.62 -7.29 20.13
CA ARG A 46 3.45 -6.56 21.40
C ARG A 46 4.53 -5.50 21.68
N SER A 47 5.46 -5.28 20.79
CA SER A 47 6.54 -4.29 20.94
C SER A 47 6.18 -2.99 20.24
N SER A 48 6.19 -1.89 20.98
CA SER A 48 6.05 -0.53 20.43
C SER A 48 7.31 0.00 19.70
N GLY A 49 8.15 -0.90 19.23
CA GLY A 49 9.43 -0.59 18.57
C GLY A 49 9.67 -1.48 17.35
N THR A 50 10.94 -1.64 17.01
CA THR A 50 11.38 -2.52 15.92
C THR A 50 10.95 -3.96 16.21
N LEU A 51 10.35 -4.60 15.22
CA LEU A 51 9.87 -5.97 15.30
C LEU A 51 10.88 -6.93 14.69
N SER A 52 11.40 -7.86 15.49
CA SER A 52 12.33 -8.90 14.99
C SER A 52 11.57 -10.17 14.61
N VAL A 53 11.62 -10.54 13.33
CA VAL A 53 10.98 -11.74 12.80
C VAL A 53 12.00 -12.53 11.98
N GLN A 54 12.23 -13.80 12.35
CA GLN A 54 13.17 -14.70 11.66
C GLN A 54 14.57 -14.08 11.47
N GLY A 55 15.06 -13.35 12.50
CA GLY A 55 16.39 -12.72 12.47
C GLY A 55 16.48 -11.46 11.59
N ARG A 56 15.34 -10.90 11.16
CA ARG A 56 15.27 -9.61 10.47
C ARG A 56 14.51 -8.61 11.32
N ASP A 57 15.01 -7.38 11.36
CA ASP A 57 14.41 -6.28 12.09
C ASP A 57 13.55 -5.41 11.14
N TYR A 58 12.28 -5.26 11.50
CA TYR A 58 11.29 -4.48 10.76
C TYR A 58 11.00 -3.19 11.53
N ALA A 59 11.32 -2.05 10.94
CA ALA A 59 11.02 -0.76 11.52
C ALA A 59 9.51 -0.46 11.42
N PRO A 60 8.87 0.08 12.48
CA PRO A 60 7.47 0.46 12.41
C PRO A 60 7.27 1.62 11.43
N LEU A 61 6.30 1.48 10.53
CA LEU A 61 5.90 2.51 9.57
C LEU A 61 4.42 2.82 9.77
N ASN A 62 4.11 4.03 10.26
CA ASN A 62 2.74 4.51 10.33
C ASN A 62 2.28 5.01 8.95
N LEU A 63 1.70 4.10 8.18
CA LEU A 63 1.23 4.39 6.83
C LEU A 63 0.01 5.33 6.84
N ALA A 64 -0.88 5.20 7.82
CA ALA A 64 -2.04 6.10 7.99
C ALA A 64 -1.56 7.55 8.13
N ALA A 65 -0.65 7.83 9.06
CA ALA A 65 -0.10 9.17 9.26
C ALA A 65 0.60 9.71 8.00
N ARG A 66 1.33 8.86 7.26
CA ARG A 66 1.99 9.27 6.01
C ARG A 66 1.01 9.62 4.90
N LEU A 67 -0.15 8.97 4.87
CA LEU A 67 -1.22 9.24 3.91
C LEU A 67 -2.16 10.36 4.38
N GLY A 68 -1.93 10.95 5.57
CA GLY A 68 -2.81 11.95 6.16
C GLY A 68 -4.17 11.38 6.58
N LEU A 69 -4.23 10.09 6.90
CA LEU A 69 -5.42 9.36 7.30
C LEU A 69 -5.49 9.21 8.82
N ALA A 70 -6.68 8.94 9.34
CA ALA A 70 -6.84 8.60 10.72
C ALA A 70 -6.21 7.23 11.02
N ASP A 71 -5.55 7.11 12.17
CA ASP A 71 -5.08 5.81 12.66
C ASP A 71 -6.27 5.11 13.32
N SER A 72 -6.74 4.06 12.72
CA SER A 72 -8.01 3.40 13.07
C SER A 72 -7.89 2.45 14.26
N GLY A 73 -6.74 2.41 14.89
CA GLY A 73 -6.55 1.67 16.14
C GLY A 73 -6.51 0.14 16.00
N ASP A 74 -6.64 -0.53 17.14
CA ASP A 74 -6.51 -1.99 17.28
C ASP A 74 -7.88 -2.67 17.18
N GLY A 75 -8.37 -2.89 15.94
CA GLY A 75 -9.55 -3.72 15.73
C GLY A 75 -9.20 -5.23 15.70
N PRO A 76 -10.18 -6.13 15.86
CA PRO A 76 -9.96 -7.58 15.82
C PRO A 76 -9.46 -8.08 14.44
N GLU A 77 -9.81 -7.35 13.38
CA GLU A 77 -9.39 -7.64 12.01
C GLU A 77 -8.04 -7.01 11.66
N SER A 78 -7.48 -6.18 12.55
CA SER A 78 -6.20 -5.52 12.34
C SER A 78 -5.08 -6.53 12.11
N ARG A 79 -4.17 -6.19 11.22
CA ARG A 79 -3.00 -7.03 10.89
C ARG A 79 -1.76 -6.17 10.75
N ILE A 80 -0.62 -6.81 10.90
CA ILE A 80 0.68 -6.22 10.63
C ILE A 80 1.23 -6.85 9.37
N VAL A 81 1.45 -6.03 8.36
CA VAL A 81 2.05 -6.43 7.10
C VAL A 81 3.55 -6.19 7.17
N LEU A 82 4.34 -7.24 7.03
CA LEU A 82 5.79 -7.16 6.92
C LEU A 82 6.15 -6.90 5.46
N VAL A 83 6.88 -5.83 5.22
CA VAL A 83 7.34 -5.45 3.87
C VAL A 83 8.85 -5.32 3.84
N ALA A 84 9.45 -5.72 2.71
CA ALA A 84 10.88 -5.52 2.48
C ALA A 84 11.16 -5.22 1.01
N ARG A 85 12.08 -4.28 0.77
CA ARG A 85 12.58 -3.93 -0.56
C ARG A 85 13.95 -3.27 -0.45
N ALA A 86 14.88 -3.68 -1.32
CA ALA A 86 16.22 -3.10 -1.42
C ALA A 86 16.97 -3.03 -0.06
N GLY A 87 16.81 -4.05 0.78
CA GLY A 87 17.46 -4.12 2.10
C GLY A 87 16.75 -3.35 3.22
N VAL A 88 15.68 -2.62 2.92
CA VAL A 88 14.85 -1.93 3.92
C VAL A 88 13.69 -2.82 4.31
N CYS A 89 13.49 -3.03 5.63
CA CYS A 89 12.39 -3.80 6.18
C CYS A 89 11.50 -2.91 7.05
N ALA A 90 10.19 -2.99 6.84
CA ALA A 90 9.22 -2.24 7.63
C ALA A 90 8.01 -3.11 8.01
N CYS A 91 7.35 -2.75 9.11
CA CYS A 91 6.08 -3.32 9.50
C CYS A 91 5.00 -2.23 9.47
N ILE A 92 3.89 -2.54 8.82
CA ILE A 92 2.77 -1.62 8.58
C ILE A 92 1.54 -2.18 9.25
N ARG A 93 0.91 -1.40 10.12
CA ARG A 93 -0.40 -1.77 10.66
C ARG A 93 -1.48 -1.37 9.67
N VAL A 94 -2.43 -2.28 9.44
CA VAL A 94 -3.62 -2.09 8.60
C VAL A 94 -4.86 -2.54 9.37
N GLU A 95 -6.02 -1.96 9.08
CA GLU A 95 -7.29 -2.30 9.73
C GLU A 95 -7.76 -3.70 9.36
N GLN A 96 -7.61 -4.04 8.08
CA GLN A 96 -8.05 -5.31 7.53
C GLN A 96 -7.22 -5.69 6.32
N VAL A 97 -7.01 -6.98 6.16
CA VAL A 97 -6.47 -7.58 4.94
C VAL A 97 -7.62 -8.29 4.22
N HIS A 98 -7.94 -7.85 3.00
CA HIS A 98 -9.01 -8.46 2.19
C HIS A 98 -8.53 -9.71 1.46
N GLY A 99 -7.26 -9.74 1.07
CA GLY A 99 -6.67 -10.89 0.40
C GLY A 99 -5.63 -10.52 -0.65
N LEU A 100 -5.08 -11.56 -1.28
CA LEU A 100 -4.18 -11.44 -2.41
C LEU A 100 -4.99 -11.57 -3.70
N VAL A 101 -4.83 -10.62 -4.62
CA VAL A 101 -5.47 -10.65 -5.94
C VAL A 101 -4.40 -10.75 -7.03
N GLU A 102 -4.70 -11.54 -8.06
CA GLU A 102 -3.90 -11.66 -9.26
C GLU A 102 -4.66 -11.04 -10.42
N LEU A 103 -4.07 -10.05 -11.07
CA LEU A 103 -4.74 -9.24 -12.06
C LEU A 103 -3.85 -9.02 -13.28
N GLU A 104 -4.46 -9.03 -14.45
CA GLU A 104 -3.79 -8.56 -15.65
C GLU A 104 -3.52 -7.06 -15.57
N ARG A 105 -2.48 -6.59 -16.21
CA ARG A 105 -2.12 -5.17 -16.23
C ARG A 105 -3.25 -4.26 -16.74
N SER A 106 -4.17 -4.79 -17.53
CA SER A 106 -5.38 -4.10 -17.97
C SER A 106 -6.32 -3.66 -16.85
N HIS A 107 -6.23 -4.26 -15.67
CA HIS A 107 -6.99 -3.89 -14.46
C HIS A 107 -6.35 -2.73 -13.69
N VAL A 108 -5.13 -2.34 -14.04
CA VAL A 108 -4.47 -1.17 -13.47
C VAL A 108 -4.80 0.06 -14.32
N ARG A 109 -5.57 0.99 -13.77
CA ARG A 109 -5.97 2.23 -14.42
C ARG A 109 -5.09 3.40 -13.99
N PRO A 110 -4.80 4.34 -14.88
CA PRO A 110 -4.11 5.58 -14.50
C PRO A 110 -4.83 6.31 -13.39
N LEU A 111 -4.07 7.03 -12.57
CA LEU A 111 -4.64 7.94 -11.57
C LEU A 111 -5.45 9.04 -12.28
N PRO A 112 -6.67 9.34 -11.80
CA PRO A 112 -7.44 10.48 -12.26
C PRO A 112 -6.71 11.81 -12.07
N ASP A 113 -7.09 12.85 -12.84
CA ASP A 113 -6.42 14.15 -12.85
C ASP A 113 -6.52 14.94 -11.54
N GLN A 114 -7.42 14.56 -10.65
CA GLN A 114 -7.53 15.14 -9.30
C GLN A 114 -6.34 14.79 -8.41
N PHE A 115 -5.62 13.70 -8.67
CA PHE A 115 -4.36 13.38 -8.00
C PHE A 115 -3.25 14.27 -8.59
N ARG A 116 -2.93 15.36 -7.88
CA ARG A 116 -1.96 16.38 -8.34
C ARG A 116 -0.81 16.52 -7.33
N GLY A 117 0.26 17.19 -7.81
CA GLY A 117 1.41 17.49 -6.97
C GLY A 117 2.23 16.25 -6.59
N ASP A 118 2.94 16.38 -5.47
CA ASP A 118 3.86 15.33 -4.98
C ASP A 118 3.14 14.04 -4.58
N GLU A 119 1.86 14.13 -4.20
CA GLU A 119 1.01 12.98 -3.85
C GLU A 119 0.89 11.98 -5.00
N ARG A 120 0.98 12.45 -6.24
CA ARG A 120 0.90 11.57 -7.42
C ARG A 120 2.02 10.53 -7.41
N ALA A 121 3.19 10.85 -6.86
CA ALA A 121 4.31 9.92 -6.74
C ALA A 121 4.10 8.82 -5.68
N TRP A 122 3.11 8.99 -4.79
CA TRP A 122 2.79 8.00 -3.75
C TRP A 122 2.03 6.80 -4.29
N TYR A 123 1.40 6.95 -5.46
CA TYR A 123 0.47 5.99 -6.02
C TYR A 123 0.93 5.51 -7.41
N THR A 124 0.58 4.27 -7.75
CA THR A 124 0.84 3.69 -9.07
C THR A 124 -0.36 3.75 -9.99
N GLY A 125 -1.59 3.79 -9.44
CA GLY A 125 -2.82 3.78 -10.21
C GLY A 125 -4.01 3.31 -9.39
N LEU A 126 -5.13 3.06 -10.07
CA LEU A 126 -6.30 2.42 -9.49
C LEU A 126 -6.30 0.95 -9.90
N ILE A 127 -6.43 0.07 -8.93
CA ILE A 127 -6.49 -1.38 -9.10
C ILE A 127 -7.95 -1.79 -9.07
N LEU A 128 -8.45 -2.31 -10.19
CA LEU A 128 -9.82 -2.81 -10.32
C LEU A 128 -9.84 -4.30 -10.03
N PHE A 129 -10.62 -4.74 -9.07
CA PHE A 129 -10.80 -6.14 -8.71
C PHE A 129 -12.29 -6.43 -8.41
N ASP A 130 -12.67 -7.70 -8.27
CA ASP A 130 -14.09 -8.10 -8.19
C ASP A 130 -14.88 -7.41 -7.09
N GLU A 131 -14.24 -7.12 -5.97
CA GLU A 131 -14.88 -6.48 -4.82
C GLU A 131 -14.85 -4.93 -4.86
N GLY A 132 -14.26 -4.34 -5.91
CA GLY A 132 -14.24 -2.89 -6.07
C GLY A 132 -12.93 -2.30 -6.59
N VAL A 133 -12.54 -1.17 -6.01
CA VAL A 133 -11.37 -0.40 -6.41
C VAL A 133 -10.45 -0.18 -5.20
N ALA A 134 -9.15 -0.36 -5.41
CA ALA A 134 -8.11 0.02 -4.45
C ALA A 134 -7.13 1.00 -5.10
N VAL A 135 -6.50 1.85 -4.30
CA VAL A 135 -5.42 2.73 -4.76
C VAL A 135 -4.10 1.99 -4.62
N GLY A 136 -3.40 1.78 -5.75
CA GLY A 136 -2.09 1.14 -5.76
C GLY A 136 -1.02 2.04 -5.15
N LEU A 137 -0.32 1.56 -4.14
CA LEU A 137 0.77 2.30 -3.50
C LEU A 137 2.09 2.06 -4.24
N ASN A 138 2.85 3.14 -4.42
CA ASN A 138 4.19 3.07 -4.98
C ASN A 138 5.14 2.43 -3.97
N SER A 139 5.73 1.31 -4.35
CA SER A 139 6.63 0.52 -3.52
C SER A 139 7.87 1.30 -3.06
N ASP A 140 8.46 2.11 -3.94
CA ASP A 140 9.66 2.88 -3.64
C ASP A 140 9.35 4.03 -2.67
N TRP A 141 8.21 4.69 -2.85
CA TRP A 141 7.73 5.69 -1.91
C TRP A 141 7.43 5.07 -0.54
N LEU A 142 6.75 3.91 -0.52
CA LEU A 142 6.37 3.23 0.71
C LEU A 142 7.60 2.93 1.58
N VAL A 143 8.61 2.32 0.98
CA VAL A 143 9.83 1.89 1.69
C VAL A 143 10.79 3.06 1.93
N GLY A 144 10.84 4.05 1.02
CA GLY A 144 11.69 5.23 1.16
C GLY A 144 11.42 6.05 2.43
N GLY A 145 10.18 6.03 2.94
CA GLY A 145 9.84 6.67 4.20
C GLY A 145 10.48 6.06 5.45
N VAL A 146 10.85 4.80 5.40
CA VAL A 146 11.55 4.12 6.52
C VAL A 146 12.96 4.68 6.69
N MET A 147 13.64 4.99 5.59
CA MET A 147 14.97 5.62 5.61
C MET A 147 14.96 6.99 6.27
N GLN A 148 13.89 7.77 6.11
CA GLN A 148 13.74 9.07 6.77
C GLN A 148 13.53 8.92 8.28
N VAL A 149 12.77 7.92 8.72
CA VAL A 149 12.56 7.66 10.16
C VAL A 149 13.84 7.19 10.83
N LEU A 150 14.61 6.31 10.20
CA LEU A 150 15.89 5.84 10.73
C LEU A 150 16.95 6.93 10.74
N GLY A 151 16.95 7.83 9.74
CA GLY A 151 17.86 8.99 9.68
C GLY A 151 17.52 10.10 10.69
N ALA A 152 16.25 10.25 11.09
CA ALA A 152 15.82 11.23 12.09
C ALA A 152 16.22 10.87 13.52
N VAL A 153 16.49 9.61 13.81
CA VAL A 153 16.99 9.14 15.13
C VAL A 153 18.45 9.52 15.33
N THR A 154 19.19 9.82 14.25
CA THR A 154 20.61 10.19 14.30
C THR A 154 20.90 11.68 14.08
N GLY A 155 19.93 12.55 13.82
CA GLY A 155 20.20 13.97 13.54
C GLY A 155 18.97 14.86 13.52
N HIS A 156 18.90 15.75 14.49
CA HIS A 156 18.17 17.03 14.53
C HIS A 156 16.77 17.09 13.87
N VAL A 157 15.79 17.29 14.73
CA VAL A 157 14.39 17.61 14.42
C VAL A 157 14.30 18.83 13.49
N GLN A 158 14.00 18.61 12.22
CA GLN A 158 13.43 19.63 11.37
C GLN A 158 11.91 19.43 11.35
N HIS A 159 11.20 20.41 11.88
CA HIS A 159 9.74 20.50 11.85
C HIS A 159 9.23 20.37 10.42
N PRO A 160 8.26 19.49 10.13
CA PRO A 160 7.59 19.51 8.84
C PRO A 160 6.76 20.78 8.69
N PRO A 161 6.68 21.39 7.50
CA PRO A 161 5.79 22.52 7.26
C PRO A 161 4.33 22.06 7.49
N GLN A 162 3.61 22.86 8.28
CA GLN A 162 2.17 22.70 8.47
C GLN A 162 1.47 22.76 7.12
N LEU A 163 0.96 21.63 6.66
CA LEU A 163 0.08 21.58 5.49
C LEU A 163 -1.24 22.26 5.87
N ALA A 164 -1.54 23.33 5.13
CA ALA A 164 -2.79 24.04 5.20
C ALA A 164 -3.95 23.06 5.03
N GLN A 165 -4.88 23.08 5.97
CA GLN A 165 -6.18 22.43 5.87
C GLN A 165 -6.89 22.97 4.63
N VAL A 166 -6.86 22.21 3.55
CA VAL A 166 -7.79 22.44 2.45
C VAL A 166 -9.12 21.85 2.88
N GLY A 167 -10.01 22.76 3.32
CA GLY A 167 -11.33 22.45 3.84
C GLY A 167 -12.17 21.68 2.83
N PHE A 168 -12.57 20.49 3.20
CA PHE A 168 -13.66 19.72 2.61
C PHE A 168 -15.01 20.21 3.19
N ASP A 169 -15.20 21.53 3.25
CA ASP A 169 -16.46 22.14 3.68
C ASP A 169 -17.09 22.89 2.49
N GLY A 170 -17.94 22.22 1.74
CA GLY A 170 -18.61 22.88 0.60
C GLY A 170 -19.57 22.05 -0.23
N MET A 171 -20.02 20.85 0.25
CA MET A 171 -21.02 20.10 -0.54
C MET A 171 -22.22 19.61 0.27
N ARG A 172 -22.75 20.50 1.10
CA ARG A 172 -24.12 20.36 1.64
C ARG A 172 -24.81 21.71 1.53
N LYS A 173 -25.52 21.93 0.46
CA LYS A 173 -26.77 22.73 0.34
C LYS A 173 -27.05 23.03 -1.11
N ARG A 174 -28.06 22.36 -1.68
CA ARG A 174 -29.21 22.90 -2.39
C ARG A 174 -29.90 21.84 -3.24
N LEU A 175 -30.90 21.22 -2.67
CA LEU A 175 -32.04 20.77 -3.44
C LEU A 175 -33.15 21.78 -3.17
N PRO A 176 -33.70 22.47 -4.19
CA PRO A 176 -34.97 23.15 -4.07
C PRO A 176 -36.15 22.19 -4.26
N CYS A 177 -37.24 22.54 -3.65
CA CYS A 177 -38.56 21.89 -3.67
C CYS A 177 -39.06 21.52 -5.07
#